data_61fd3e3bd22c34d35b2bc34c440410c9
#
_entry.id   61fd3e3bd22c34d35b2bc34c440410c9
#
_cell.length_a   1.000
_cell.length_b   1.000
_cell.length_c   1.000
_cell.angle_alpha   90.00
_cell.angle_beta   90.00
_cell.angle_gamma   90.00
#
_symmetry.space_group_name_H-M   'P 1'
#
loop_
_entity.id
_entity.type
_entity.pdbx_description
1 polymer ?
#
loop_
_entity_poly.entity_id
_entity_poly.type
_entity_poly.pdbx_seq_one_letter_code
_entity_poly.pdbx_strand_id
1 'polypeptide(L)'
;LAAIWGRWRPSVLTDAMKADMEYVQRVKGTKVVCTTITGWVGVDVIGGDYQNNPQKEEYFGWKPEWDTPSGWRAADGTDERAAQEASIRKYARMLADSVYTGGYSGIDLDYEPNVGGAGCKRELSNRDNFYIFVDELGKYLGPKSGTDKLLVIDGEINAVEGRCMPYFDYFIWQAYSTSSDSGLNTYISTVIRNGSGYMEPEELIRKLYTTVNFEQYAAEGGGSYTGGINRLLGQALWKPTWEGKTYRKGGLGSYHIEYEYYLSGKSGFYPWTRQAINAVHRSENEEEVPNE
;
A
#
# COMPACT_ATOMS: atom_id res chain seq x y z
N LEU A 1 -5.29 6.79 8.31
CA LEU A 1 -4.91 6.83 6.91
C LEU A 1 -6.14 6.60 6.04
N ALA A 2 -6.31 7.38 4.96
CA ALA A 2 -7.30 7.17 3.91
C ALA A 2 -6.57 7.11 2.57
N ALA A 3 -6.76 6.02 1.82
CA ALA A 3 -6.21 5.84 0.48
C ALA A 3 -7.29 6.11 -0.56
N ILE A 4 -7.01 6.98 -1.53
CA ILE A 4 -7.93 7.34 -2.60
C ILE A 4 -7.59 6.55 -3.85
N TRP A 5 -8.53 5.72 -4.27
CA TRP A 5 -8.43 4.90 -5.48
C TRP A 5 -9.06 5.60 -6.68
N GLY A 6 -8.37 5.62 -7.79
CA GLY A 6 -8.83 6.24 -9.03
C GLY A 6 -9.03 7.77 -8.91
N ARG A 7 -9.11 8.45 -10.04
CA ARG A 7 -9.42 9.90 -10.16
C ARG A 7 -8.69 10.84 -9.18
N TRP A 8 -7.49 10.46 -8.71
CA TRP A 8 -6.72 11.24 -7.76
C TRP A 8 -5.72 12.21 -8.43
N ARG A 9 -5.49 12.09 -9.73
CA ARG A 9 -4.56 12.99 -10.44
C ARG A 9 -4.95 14.45 -10.21
N PRO A 10 -3.98 15.35 -9.99
CA PRO A 10 -4.27 16.77 -9.70
C PRO A 10 -5.20 17.45 -10.73
N SER A 11 -5.13 17.03 -11.99
CA SER A 11 -5.95 17.56 -13.10
C SER A 11 -7.44 17.21 -13.01
N VAL A 12 -7.83 16.22 -12.20
CA VAL A 12 -9.24 15.82 -12.05
C VAL A 12 -9.82 16.18 -10.68
N LEU A 13 -9.00 16.73 -9.78
CA LEU A 13 -9.46 17.19 -8.47
C LEU A 13 -10.23 18.51 -8.61
N THR A 14 -11.48 18.51 -8.19
CA THR A 14 -12.29 19.74 -8.07
C THR A 14 -11.86 20.54 -6.83
N ASP A 15 -12.21 21.83 -6.81
CA ASP A 15 -11.93 22.69 -5.64
C ASP A 15 -12.63 22.17 -4.38
N ALA A 16 -13.83 21.60 -4.50
CA ALA A 16 -14.54 20.97 -3.39
C ALA A 16 -13.77 19.76 -2.84
N MET A 17 -13.28 18.86 -3.71
CA MET A 17 -12.47 17.71 -3.29
C MET A 17 -11.18 18.14 -2.58
N LYS A 18 -10.51 19.19 -3.08
CA LYS A 18 -9.31 19.74 -2.45
C LYS A 18 -9.62 20.34 -1.07
N ALA A 19 -10.73 21.07 -0.94
CA ALA A 19 -11.16 21.68 0.33
C ALA A 19 -11.52 20.59 1.36
N ASP A 20 -12.23 19.54 0.96
CA ASP A 20 -12.58 18.41 1.83
C ASP A 20 -11.31 17.67 2.29
N MET A 21 -10.39 17.41 1.37
CA MET A 21 -9.11 16.76 1.68
C MET A 21 -8.27 17.61 2.65
N GLU A 22 -8.16 18.91 2.42
CA GLU A 22 -7.48 19.84 3.34
C GLU A 22 -8.14 19.83 4.72
N TYR A 23 -9.48 19.86 4.77
CA TYR A 23 -10.21 19.81 6.04
C TYR A 23 -9.91 18.54 6.83
N VAL A 24 -10.01 17.36 6.20
CA VAL A 24 -9.78 16.09 6.92
C VAL A 24 -8.32 15.93 7.34
N GLN A 25 -7.38 16.44 6.56
CA GLN A 25 -5.96 16.39 6.91
C GLN A 25 -5.64 17.36 8.07
N ARG A 26 -6.05 18.62 7.95
CA ARG A 26 -5.69 19.68 8.91
C ARG A 26 -6.51 19.62 10.21
N VAL A 27 -7.83 19.32 10.10
CA VAL A 27 -8.74 19.38 11.26
C VAL A 27 -8.92 18.04 11.93
N LYS A 28 -8.96 16.94 11.14
CA LYS A 28 -9.15 15.58 11.68
C LYS A 28 -7.84 14.83 11.89
N GLY A 29 -6.72 15.33 11.39
CA GLY A 29 -5.43 14.64 11.46
C GLY A 29 -5.34 13.40 10.57
N THR A 30 -6.31 13.19 9.68
CA THR A 30 -6.31 12.04 8.77
C THR A 30 -5.26 12.23 7.70
N LYS A 31 -4.32 11.31 7.57
CA LYS A 31 -3.42 11.27 6.41
C LYS A 31 -4.17 10.76 5.20
N VAL A 32 -4.13 11.52 4.10
CA VAL A 32 -4.78 11.14 2.83
C VAL A 32 -3.70 10.87 1.80
N VAL A 33 -3.64 9.64 1.29
CA VAL A 33 -2.72 9.22 0.24
C VAL A 33 -3.49 8.91 -1.05
N CYS A 34 -2.85 9.12 -2.19
CA CYS A 34 -3.37 8.63 -3.47
C CYS A 34 -2.79 7.25 -3.74
N THR A 35 -3.57 6.36 -4.37
CA THR A 35 -3.12 4.99 -4.69
C THR A 35 -2.86 4.83 -6.18
N THR A 36 -1.73 4.23 -6.54
CA THR A 36 -1.38 3.87 -7.92
C THR A 36 -1.10 2.39 -8.05
N ILE A 37 -1.63 1.75 -9.10
CA ILE A 37 -1.28 0.37 -9.46
C ILE A 37 0.18 0.35 -9.91
N THR A 38 1.01 -0.42 -9.23
CA THR A 38 2.46 -0.42 -9.44
C THR A 38 2.90 -1.60 -10.30
N GLY A 39 2.99 -1.39 -11.59
CA GLY A 39 3.42 -2.42 -12.55
C GLY A 39 4.07 -1.79 -13.79
N TRP A 40 3.54 -0.69 -14.27
CA TRP A 40 3.94 -0.03 -15.52
C TRP A 40 4.58 1.32 -15.27
N VAL A 41 5.58 1.66 -16.06
CA VAL A 41 6.08 3.04 -16.16
C VAL A 41 4.99 3.92 -16.79
N GLY A 42 4.64 5.02 -16.12
CA GLY A 42 3.70 6.02 -16.63
C GLY A 42 2.26 5.90 -16.13
N VAL A 43 1.92 4.84 -15.38
CA VAL A 43 0.58 4.70 -14.76
C VAL A 43 0.23 5.94 -13.95
N ASP A 44 -1.00 6.40 -14.10
CA ASP A 44 -1.58 7.54 -13.39
C ASP A 44 -0.92 8.91 -13.61
N VAL A 45 0.19 8.97 -14.34
CA VAL A 45 0.85 10.24 -14.73
C VAL A 45 0.43 10.65 -16.14
N ILE A 46 0.48 9.73 -17.10
CA ILE A 46 -0.03 9.94 -18.44
C ILE A 46 -1.46 9.39 -18.55
N GLY A 47 -2.33 10.08 -19.28
CA GLY A 47 -3.71 9.63 -19.48
C GLY A 47 -3.81 8.45 -20.45
N GLY A 48 -4.96 7.74 -20.44
CA GLY A 48 -5.29 6.71 -21.42
C GLY A 48 -4.85 5.30 -21.02
N ASP A 49 -4.80 4.41 -22.01
CA ASP A 49 -4.36 3.04 -21.83
C ASP A 49 -2.83 3.00 -21.70
N TYR A 50 -2.36 2.83 -20.47
CA TYR A 50 -0.94 2.78 -20.14
C TYR A 50 -0.25 1.47 -20.56
N GLN A 51 -1.00 0.44 -20.98
CA GLN A 51 -0.42 -0.83 -21.39
C GLN A 51 0.26 -0.74 -22.77
N ASN A 52 -0.29 0.10 -23.67
CA ASN A 52 0.19 0.27 -25.03
C ASN A 52 0.31 1.76 -25.40
N ASN A 53 0.58 2.62 -24.41
CA ASN A 53 0.54 4.05 -24.62
C ASN A 53 1.82 4.55 -25.32
N PRO A 54 1.74 5.05 -26.56
CA PRO A 54 2.90 5.59 -27.26
C PRO A 54 3.51 6.81 -26.54
N GLN A 55 2.76 7.45 -25.64
CA GLN A 55 3.25 8.54 -24.81
C GLN A 55 4.30 8.11 -23.78
N LYS A 56 4.43 6.80 -23.47
CA LYS A 56 5.48 6.31 -22.57
C LYS A 56 6.88 6.67 -23.11
N GLU A 57 7.11 6.50 -24.39
CA GLU A 57 8.37 6.88 -25.02
C GLU A 57 8.55 8.40 -25.02
N GLU A 58 7.55 9.16 -25.44
CA GLU A 58 7.58 10.61 -25.49
C GLU A 58 7.84 11.23 -24.09
N TYR A 59 7.08 10.81 -23.08
CA TYR A 59 7.15 11.41 -21.74
C TYR A 59 8.31 10.88 -20.90
N PHE A 60 8.63 9.60 -21.00
CA PHE A 60 9.60 8.94 -20.11
C PHE A 60 10.84 8.43 -20.83
N GLY A 61 10.80 8.26 -22.15
CA GLY A 61 11.82 7.58 -22.93
C GLY A 61 11.77 6.05 -22.79
N TRP A 62 10.65 5.52 -22.27
CA TRP A 62 10.44 4.08 -22.18
C TRP A 62 9.98 3.54 -23.54
N LYS A 63 10.84 2.78 -24.20
CA LYS A 63 10.61 2.32 -25.56
C LYS A 63 9.64 1.16 -25.64
N PRO A 64 8.81 1.06 -26.70
CA PRO A 64 7.84 -0.03 -26.88
C PRO A 64 8.46 -1.44 -26.85
N GLU A 65 9.67 -1.62 -27.40
CA GLU A 65 10.36 -2.91 -27.37
C GLU A 65 10.74 -3.39 -25.97
N TRP A 66 10.74 -2.50 -24.99
CA TRP A 66 10.98 -2.84 -23.59
C TRP A 66 9.73 -3.36 -22.86
N ASP A 67 8.54 -3.28 -23.45
CA ASP A 67 7.28 -3.74 -22.84
C ASP A 67 7.11 -5.28 -22.89
N THR A 68 8.16 -6.03 -23.13
CA THR A 68 8.16 -7.49 -23.11
C THR A 68 8.93 -8.03 -21.90
N PRO A 69 8.60 -9.22 -21.38
CA PRO A 69 9.32 -9.81 -20.25
C PRO A 69 10.83 -9.89 -20.43
N SER A 70 11.32 -10.12 -21.64
CA SER A 70 12.75 -10.13 -21.98
C SER A 70 13.34 -8.71 -22.14
N GLY A 71 12.50 -7.73 -22.41
CA GLY A 71 12.89 -6.34 -22.62
C GLY A 71 12.83 -5.47 -21.36
N TRP A 72 12.16 -5.92 -20.30
CA TRP A 72 11.98 -5.10 -19.08
C TRP A 72 13.29 -4.65 -18.43
N ARG A 73 14.35 -5.40 -18.60
CA ARG A 73 15.66 -5.12 -18.02
C ARG A 73 16.79 -5.49 -18.98
N ALA A 74 17.45 -4.50 -19.53
CA ALA A 74 18.67 -4.67 -20.31
C ALA A 74 19.86 -5.07 -19.40
N ALA A 75 20.94 -5.53 -20.03
CA ALA A 75 22.15 -5.94 -19.33
C ALA A 75 22.83 -4.74 -18.64
N ASP A 76 23.42 -4.98 -17.47
CA ASP A 76 24.13 -3.96 -16.72
C ASP A 76 25.31 -3.38 -17.52
N GLY A 77 25.54 -2.09 -17.37
CA GLY A 77 26.62 -1.36 -18.03
C GLY A 77 26.36 -1.02 -19.50
N THR A 78 25.16 -1.30 -20.03
CA THR A 78 24.76 -0.89 -21.37
C THR A 78 24.09 0.48 -21.39
N ASP A 79 24.18 1.21 -22.51
CA ASP A 79 23.46 2.47 -22.71
C ASP A 79 21.95 2.27 -22.63
N GLU A 80 21.47 1.12 -23.07
CA GLU A 80 20.06 0.75 -22.97
C GLU A 80 19.59 0.62 -21.51
N ARG A 81 20.39 -0.03 -20.65
CA ARG A 81 20.09 -0.12 -19.22
C ARG A 81 20.05 1.27 -18.58
N ALA A 82 21.02 2.11 -18.88
CA ALA A 82 21.07 3.48 -18.39
C ALA A 82 19.82 4.29 -18.82
N ALA A 83 19.35 4.10 -20.05
CA ALA A 83 18.14 4.73 -20.55
C ALA A 83 16.86 4.23 -19.83
N GLN A 84 16.75 2.92 -19.58
CA GLN A 84 15.66 2.34 -18.79
C GLN A 84 15.61 2.90 -17.37
N GLU A 85 16.76 2.97 -16.70
CA GLU A 85 16.86 3.55 -15.35
C GLU A 85 16.46 5.02 -15.32
N ALA A 86 16.91 5.80 -16.29
CA ALA A 86 16.55 7.22 -16.41
C ALA A 86 15.02 7.39 -16.60
N SER A 87 14.41 6.53 -17.39
CA SER A 87 12.96 6.49 -17.62
C SER A 87 12.18 6.18 -16.32
N ILE A 88 12.57 5.14 -15.60
CA ILE A 88 11.97 4.75 -14.32
C ILE A 88 12.09 5.89 -13.29
N ARG A 89 13.28 6.48 -13.17
CA ARG A 89 13.49 7.61 -12.25
C ARG A 89 12.68 8.85 -12.64
N LYS A 90 12.54 9.13 -13.94
CA LYS A 90 11.68 10.23 -14.40
C LYS A 90 10.22 10.00 -14.02
N TYR A 91 9.70 8.78 -14.20
CA TYR A 91 8.36 8.41 -13.79
C TYR A 91 8.14 8.57 -12.28
N ALA A 92 9.05 8.07 -11.45
CA ALA A 92 9.00 8.21 -10.01
C ALA A 92 8.92 9.69 -9.57
N ARG A 93 9.73 10.57 -10.15
CA ARG A 93 9.68 12.02 -9.87
C ARG A 93 8.33 12.63 -10.23
N MET A 94 7.75 12.28 -11.37
CA MET A 94 6.46 12.82 -11.78
C MET A 94 5.31 12.34 -10.88
N LEU A 95 5.39 11.11 -10.35
CA LEU A 95 4.46 10.64 -9.30
C LEU A 95 4.62 11.45 -8.02
N ALA A 96 5.85 11.66 -7.56
CA ALA A 96 6.10 12.50 -6.39
C ALA A 96 5.57 13.92 -6.58
N ASP A 97 5.82 14.54 -7.73
CA ASP A 97 5.30 15.87 -8.06
C ASP A 97 3.76 15.91 -8.03
N SER A 98 3.09 14.82 -8.44
CA SER A 98 1.63 14.71 -8.39
C SER A 98 1.11 14.67 -6.95
N VAL A 99 1.84 14.03 -6.01
CA VAL A 99 1.52 14.04 -4.58
C VAL A 99 1.54 15.47 -4.02
N TYR A 100 2.60 16.22 -4.31
CA TYR A 100 2.72 17.61 -3.85
C TYR A 100 1.68 18.53 -4.48
N THR A 101 1.52 18.46 -5.80
CA THR A 101 0.57 19.29 -6.55
C THR A 101 -0.88 18.98 -6.16
N GLY A 102 -1.20 17.72 -5.88
CA GLY A 102 -2.53 17.29 -5.43
C GLY A 102 -2.82 17.62 -3.97
N GLY A 103 -1.83 18.01 -3.17
CA GLY A 103 -1.99 18.28 -1.73
C GLY A 103 -2.16 17.04 -0.87
N TYR A 104 -1.72 15.88 -1.35
CA TYR A 104 -1.79 14.61 -0.62
C TYR A 104 -0.77 14.52 0.51
N SER A 105 -1.07 13.71 1.54
CA SER A 105 -0.11 13.36 2.59
C SER A 105 0.97 12.39 2.10
N GLY A 106 0.79 11.74 0.95
CA GLY A 106 1.71 10.76 0.40
C GLY A 106 1.09 9.95 -0.73
N ILE A 107 1.76 8.87 -1.09
CA ILE A 107 1.30 7.90 -2.09
C ILE A 107 1.30 6.48 -1.52
N ASP A 108 0.37 5.68 -2.00
CA ASP A 108 0.23 4.26 -1.74
C ASP A 108 0.49 3.50 -3.05
N LEU A 109 1.43 2.57 -3.01
CA LEU A 109 1.82 1.74 -4.14
C LEU A 109 1.12 0.40 -4.05
N ASP A 110 0.06 0.19 -4.85
CA ASP A 110 -0.59 -1.11 -5.00
C ASP A 110 0.31 -2.04 -5.84
N TYR A 111 1.07 -2.89 -5.15
CA TYR A 111 2.09 -3.76 -5.72
C TYR A 111 1.66 -5.22 -5.66
N GLU A 112 1.19 -5.73 -6.80
CA GLU A 112 0.65 -7.09 -6.95
C GLU A 112 1.36 -7.88 -8.08
N PRO A 113 2.66 -8.16 -8.00
CA PRO A 113 3.41 -8.78 -9.10
C PRO A 113 3.01 -10.21 -9.41
N ASN A 114 2.30 -10.92 -8.51
CA ASN A 114 1.93 -12.32 -8.68
C ASN A 114 0.42 -12.54 -8.78
N VAL A 115 -0.41 -11.57 -8.39
CA VAL A 115 -1.88 -11.64 -8.46
C VAL A 115 -2.36 -11.20 -9.86
N GLY A 116 -3.53 -11.68 -10.28
CA GLY A 116 -4.23 -11.20 -11.47
C GLY A 116 -3.64 -11.66 -12.82
N GLY A 117 -2.76 -12.64 -12.84
CA GLY A 117 -2.19 -13.17 -14.08
C GLY A 117 -1.28 -12.15 -14.78
N ALA A 118 -1.38 -12.04 -16.13
CA ALA A 118 -0.53 -11.13 -16.90
C ALA A 118 -0.83 -9.63 -16.67
N GLY A 119 -1.90 -9.31 -15.93
CA GLY A 119 -2.38 -7.93 -15.75
C GLY A 119 -1.41 -7.04 -15.00
N CYS A 120 -0.93 -7.45 -13.83
CA CYS A 120 -0.10 -6.61 -12.95
C CYS A 120 1.41 -6.88 -13.10
N LYS A 121 1.81 -7.97 -13.76
CA LYS A 121 3.22 -8.30 -13.96
C LYS A 121 3.79 -7.56 -15.16
N ARG A 122 4.55 -6.52 -14.91
CA ARG A 122 5.16 -5.62 -15.89
C ARG A 122 6.58 -5.23 -15.50
N GLU A 123 7.12 -4.24 -16.15
CA GLU A 123 8.51 -3.79 -16.00
C GLU A 123 8.91 -3.47 -14.57
N LEU A 124 8.00 -2.93 -13.73
CA LEU A 124 8.27 -2.68 -12.31
C LEU A 124 8.10 -3.93 -11.42
N SER A 125 7.59 -5.05 -11.96
CA SER A 125 7.67 -6.33 -11.26
C SER A 125 9.08 -6.94 -11.30
N ASN A 126 9.97 -6.43 -12.15
CA ASN A 126 11.39 -6.75 -12.07
C ASN A 126 11.99 -6.09 -10.82
N ARG A 127 12.67 -6.86 -9.99
CA ARG A 127 13.16 -6.42 -8.67
C ARG A 127 14.12 -5.25 -8.73
N ASP A 128 15.02 -5.23 -9.73
CA ASP A 128 15.98 -4.12 -9.88
C ASP A 128 15.28 -2.84 -10.34
N ASN A 129 14.32 -2.96 -11.26
CA ASN A 129 13.51 -1.83 -11.70
C ASN A 129 12.66 -1.27 -10.56
N PHE A 130 12.04 -2.15 -9.75
CA PHE A 130 11.28 -1.74 -8.57
C PHE A 130 12.16 -1.02 -7.54
N TYR A 131 13.36 -1.55 -7.30
CA TYR A 131 14.31 -0.87 -6.41
C TYR A 131 14.68 0.53 -6.90
N ILE A 132 14.98 0.70 -8.20
CA ILE A 132 15.29 2.01 -8.79
C ILE A 132 14.11 2.98 -8.64
N PHE A 133 12.90 2.47 -8.86
CA PHE A 133 11.67 3.24 -8.70
C PHE A 133 11.48 3.72 -7.25
N VAL A 134 11.58 2.81 -6.29
CA VAL A 134 11.44 3.10 -4.86
C VAL A 134 12.57 4.00 -4.34
N ASP A 135 13.83 3.75 -4.79
CA ASP A 135 14.98 4.59 -4.44
C ASP A 135 14.79 6.04 -4.89
N GLU A 136 14.26 6.25 -6.09
CA GLU A 136 13.97 7.60 -6.57
C GLU A 136 12.81 8.25 -5.81
N LEU A 137 11.69 7.53 -5.59
CA LEU A 137 10.58 8.04 -4.79
C LEU A 137 11.03 8.41 -3.37
N GLY A 138 11.89 7.60 -2.78
CA GLY A 138 12.41 7.79 -1.43
C GLY A 138 13.24 9.06 -1.21
N LYS A 139 13.59 9.79 -2.28
CA LYS A 139 14.20 11.12 -2.19
C LYS A 139 13.18 12.23 -1.87
N TYR A 140 11.91 11.97 -2.12
CA TYR A 140 10.81 12.94 -2.02
C TYR A 140 9.77 12.54 -0.99
N LEU A 141 9.56 11.23 -0.78
CA LEU A 141 8.50 10.63 0.03
C LEU A 141 9.08 9.56 0.94
N GLY A 142 8.38 9.29 2.06
CA GLY A 142 8.77 8.23 2.98
C GLY A 142 9.90 8.58 3.94
N PRO A 143 10.30 7.63 4.80
CA PRO A 143 11.22 7.86 5.91
C PRO A 143 12.60 8.37 5.51
N LYS A 144 13.06 8.02 4.29
CA LYS A 144 14.40 8.41 3.81
C LYS A 144 14.44 9.82 3.21
N SER A 145 13.29 10.41 2.87
CA SER A 145 13.22 11.72 2.23
C SER A 145 13.48 12.88 3.19
N GLY A 146 13.28 12.68 4.49
CA GLY A 146 13.30 13.76 5.48
C GLY A 146 12.10 14.69 5.42
N THR A 147 11.05 14.35 4.64
CA THR A 147 9.79 15.10 4.53
C THR A 147 8.70 14.45 5.38
N ASP A 148 7.54 15.11 5.50
CA ASP A 148 6.35 14.57 6.15
C ASP A 148 5.43 13.78 5.19
N LYS A 149 5.86 13.62 3.94
CA LYS A 149 5.12 12.90 2.91
C LYS A 149 5.35 11.40 3.01
N LEU A 150 4.27 10.65 3.07
CA LEU A 150 4.30 9.19 3.24
C LEU A 150 4.61 8.48 1.92
N LEU A 151 5.37 7.41 2.02
CA LEU A 151 5.48 6.37 1.00
C LEU A 151 4.94 5.07 1.59
N VAL A 152 3.81 4.62 1.07
CA VAL A 152 3.08 3.43 1.53
C VAL A 152 3.15 2.37 0.45
N ILE A 153 3.09 1.12 0.84
CA ILE A 153 2.95 0.00 -0.10
C ILE A 153 1.83 -0.91 0.36
N ASP A 154 0.93 -1.28 -0.56
CA ASP A 154 -0.09 -2.27 -0.32
C ASP A 154 -0.04 -3.44 -1.33
N GLY A 155 -0.89 -4.45 -1.12
CA GLY A 155 -0.96 -5.62 -1.99
C GLY A 155 -0.15 -6.81 -1.49
N GLU A 156 0.78 -7.27 -2.32
CA GLU A 156 1.64 -8.43 -2.05
C GLU A 156 2.95 -8.01 -1.37
N ILE A 157 2.89 -7.53 -0.12
CA ILE A 157 4.08 -7.07 0.61
C ILE A 157 5.15 -8.15 0.80
N ASN A 158 4.79 -9.42 0.70
CA ASN A 158 5.74 -10.55 0.71
C ASN A 158 6.58 -10.66 -0.58
N ALA A 159 6.22 -9.95 -1.64
CA ALA A 159 7.01 -9.85 -2.87
C ALA A 159 8.03 -8.71 -2.83
N VAL A 160 7.95 -7.81 -1.84
CA VAL A 160 8.87 -6.68 -1.67
C VAL A 160 10.23 -7.18 -1.21
N GLU A 161 11.29 -6.78 -1.91
CA GLU A 161 12.66 -7.09 -1.49
C GLU A 161 13.07 -6.31 -0.24
N GLY A 162 13.86 -6.95 0.62
CA GLY A 162 14.34 -6.36 1.87
C GLY A 162 14.98 -4.98 1.70
N ARG A 163 15.79 -4.78 0.65
CA ARG A 163 16.45 -3.47 0.37
C ARG A 163 15.46 -2.33 0.12
N CYS A 164 14.22 -2.63 -0.30
CA CYS A 164 13.16 -1.65 -0.52
C CYS A 164 12.42 -1.29 0.77
N MET A 165 12.34 -2.21 1.74
CA MET A 165 11.49 -2.05 2.93
C MET A 165 11.78 -0.79 3.77
N PRO A 166 13.05 -0.35 3.96
CA PRO A 166 13.33 0.87 4.73
C PRO A 166 12.83 2.19 4.11
N TYR A 167 12.29 2.14 2.90
CA TYR A 167 11.74 3.32 2.23
C TYR A 167 10.27 3.58 2.58
N PHE A 168 9.56 2.57 3.18
CA PHE A 168 8.13 2.66 3.43
C PHE A 168 7.80 3.06 4.86
N ASP A 169 6.79 3.93 4.99
CA ASP A 169 6.17 4.27 6.27
C ASP A 169 5.24 3.15 6.76
N TYR A 170 4.47 2.56 5.83
CA TYR A 170 3.49 1.52 6.13
C TYR A 170 3.49 0.42 5.07
N PHE A 171 3.20 -0.79 5.53
CA PHE A 171 2.97 -1.99 4.75
C PHE A 171 1.52 -2.40 4.92
N ILE A 172 0.72 -2.35 3.87
CA ILE A 172 -0.69 -2.71 3.90
C ILE A 172 -0.86 -4.04 3.17
N TRP A 173 -1.13 -5.08 3.93
CA TRP A 173 -1.39 -6.38 3.35
C TRP A 173 -2.87 -6.57 3.04
N GLN A 174 -3.19 -6.88 1.80
CA GLN A 174 -4.53 -7.25 1.33
C GLN A 174 -4.90 -8.67 1.82
N ALA A 175 -5.13 -8.82 3.13
CA ALA A 175 -5.41 -10.09 3.81
C ALA A 175 -6.87 -10.56 3.59
N TYR A 176 -7.40 -10.36 2.37
CA TYR A 176 -8.81 -10.51 2.01
C TYR A 176 -9.37 -11.91 2.23
N SER A 177 -8.57 -12.94 2.11
CA SER A 177 -8.97 -14.34 2.28
C SER A 177 -8.48 -14.98 3.58
N THR A 178 -7.62 -14.30 4.35
CA THR A 178 -7.00 -14.88 5.55
C THR A 178 -7.94 -14.78 6.74
N SER A 179 -8.34 -15.94 7.27
CA SER A 179 -9.42 -16.10 8.26
C SER A 179 -8.96 -16.69 9.60
N SER A 180 -7.65 -16.65 9.90
CA SER A 180 -7.11 -17.19 11.17
C SER A 180 -5.80 -16.53 11.55
N ASP A 181 -5.49 -16.49 12.86
CA ASP A 181 -4.22 -16.02 13.41
C ASP A 181 -3.03 -16.80 12.84
N SER A 182 -3.17 -18.12 12.69
CA SER A 182 -2.12 -18.97 12.09
C SER A 182 -1.81 -18.57 10.66
N GLY A 183 -2.83 -18.28 9.84
CA GLY A 183 -2.65 -17.81 8.47
C GLY A 183 -1.95 -16.45 8.43
N LEU A 184 -2.36 -15.53 9.30
CA LEU A 184 -1.73 -14.21 9.41
C LEU A 184 -0.26 -14.33 9.84
N ASN A 185 0.04 -15.16 10.86
CA ASN A 185 1.42 -15.38 11.33
C ASN A 185 2.30 -16.05 10.28
N THR A 186 1.77 -16.98 9.48
CA THR A 186 2.51 -17.63 8.38
C THR A 186 2.93 -16.59 7.33
N TYR A 187 2.04 -15.72 6.93
CA TYR A 187 2.35 -14.69 5.94
C TYR A 187 3.38 -13.68 6.45
N ILE A 188 3.16 -13.12 7.67
CA ILE A 188 4.08 -12.11 8.21
C ILE A 188 5.47 -12.70 8.47
N SER A 189 5.57 -13.98 8.78
CA SER A 189 6.87 -14.68 8.90
C SER A 189 7.67 -14.64 7.60
N THR A 190 7.01 -14.71 6.45
CA THR A 190 7.66 -14.57 5.14
C THR A 190 8.13 -13.13 4.92
N VAL A 191 7.32 -12.15 5.25
CA VAL A 191 7.67 -10.72 5.12
C VAL A 191 8.87 -10.38 5.99
N ILE A 192 8.88 -10.85 7.27
CA ILE A 192 10.00 -10.63 8.20
C ILE A 192 11.30 -11.24 7.65
N ARG A 193 11.26 -12.48 7.12
CA ARG A 193 12.45 -13.11 6.53
C ARG A 193 12.98 -12.32 5.32
N ASN A 194 12.09 -11.81 4.47
CA ASN A 194 12.49 -10.98 3.34
C ASN A 194 13.14 -9.67 3.78
N GLY A 195 12.69 -9.09 4.90
CA GLY A 195 13.23 -7.87 5.49
C GLY A 195 14.51 -8.07 6.32
N SER A 196 14.91 -9.31 6.57
CA SER A 196 16.09 -9.63 7.41
C SER A 196 17.35 -8.94 6.91
N GLY A 197 18.06 -8.27 7.83
CA GLY A 197 19.25 -7.47 7.52
C GLY A 197 18.98 -6.06 7.00
N TYR A 198 17.71 -5.68 6.79
CA TYR A 198 17.31 -4.34 6.34
C TYR A 198 16.36 -3.64 7.31
N MET A 199 15.55 -4.40 8.05
CA MET A 199 14.59 -3.87 9.02
C MET A 199 14.40 -4.87 10.15
N GLU A 200 14.33 -4.39 11.39
CA GLU A 200 14.04 -5.22 12.55
C GLU A 200 12.58 -5.70 12.55
N PRO A 201 12.31 -6.95 13.01
CA PRO A 201 10.94 -7.50 13.03
C PRO A 201 9.94 -6.61 13.76
N GLU A 202 10.32 -6.00 14.86
CA GLU A 202 9.44 -5.10 15.63
C GLU A 202 9.08 -3.85 14.84
N GLU A 203 10.04 -3.23 14.15
CA GLU A 203 9.79 -2.06 13.31
C GLU A 203 8.86 -2.42 12.15
N LEU A 204 9.13 -3.52 11.44
CA LEU A 204 8.33 -3.99 10.34
C LEU A 204 6.88 -4.24 10.77
N ILE A 205 6.68 -4.96 11.88
CA ILE A 205 5.34 -5.28 12.40
C ILE A 205 4.60 -4.03 12.86
N ARG A 206 5.27 -3.05 13.45
CA ARG A 206 4.66 -1.76 13.83
C ARG A 206 4.18 -0.94 12.64
N LYS A 207 4.75 -1.16 11.46
CA LYS A 207 4.33 -0.53 10.20
C LYS A 207 3.31 -1.36 9.43
N LEU A 208 2.97 -2.58 9.90
CA LEU A 208 2.06 -3.50 9.21
C LEU A 208 0.60 -3.16 9.49
N TYR A 209 -0.17 -3.10 8.41
CA TYR A 209 -1.63 -3.04 8.40
C TYR A 209 -2.18 -4.25 7.66
N THR A 210 -3.27 -4.83 8.15
CA THR A 210 -4.03 -5.83 7.41
C THR A 210 -5.35 -5.25 6.94
N THR A 211 -5.85 -5.67 5.78
CA THR A 211 -7.12 -5.19 5.24
C THR A 211 -8.06 -6.33 4.89
N VAL A 212 -9.35 -6.05 5.01
CA VAL A 212 -10.45 -6.92 4.57
C VAL A 212 -11.12 -6.35 3.32
N ASN A 213 -11.80 -7.22 2.55
CA ASN A 213 -12.55 -6.80 1.37
C ASN A 213 -14.01 -6.49 1.72
N PHE A 214 -14.38 -5.22 1.71
CA PHE A 214 -15.76 -4.76 1.87
C PHE A 214 -16.51 -4.61 0.55
N GLU A 215 -15.81 -4.56 -0.59
CA GLU A 215 -16.48 -4.57 -1.88
C GLU A 215 -17.38 -5.81 -2.04
N GLN A 216 -16.91 -6.96 -1.55
CA GLN A 216 -17.64 -8.21 -1.65
C GLN A 216 -18.35 -8.63 -0.34
N TYR A 217 -17.80 -8.25 0.82
CA TYR A 217 -18.18 -8.83 2.12
C TYR A 217 -18.51 -7.77 3.19
N ALA A 218 -18.93 -6.56 2.83
CA ALA A 218 -19.26 -5.52 3.80
C ALA A 218 -20.37 -5.95 4.77
N ALA A 219 -21.42 -6.64 4.28
CA ALA A 219 -22.53 -7.11 5.12
C ALA A 219 -22.08 -8.08 6.23
N GLU A 220 -20.96 -8.76 6.04
CA GLU A 220 -20.40 -9.79 6.92
C GLU A 220 -19.15 -9.31 7.69
N GLY A 221 -18.83 -8.02 7.63
CA GLY A 221 -17.63 -7.47 8.26
C GLY A 221 -16.31 -8.01 7.66
N GLY A 222 -16.27 -8.18 6.33
CA GLY A 222 -15.12 -8.70 5.59
C GLY A 222 -15.08 -10.22 5.47
N GLY A 223 -16.15 -10.93 5.86
CA GLY A 223 -16.27 -12.37 5.83
C GLY A 223 -16.00 -13.04 7.19
N SER A 224 -15.92 -14.37 7.21
CA SER A 224 -15.74 -15.17 8.42
C SER A 224 -14.29 -15.24 8.90
N TYR A 225 -14.13 -15.43 10.22
CA TYR A 225 -12.85 -15.68 10.89
C TYR A 225 -12.99 -16.81 11.91
N THR A 226 -11.87 -17.45 12.27
CA THR A 226 -11.82 -18.49 13.28
C THR A 226 -12.49 -18.01 14.59
N GLY A 227 -13.24 -18.89 15.25
CA GLY A 227 -13.99 -18.56 16.46
C GLY A 227 -15.37 -17.97 16.20
N GLY A 228 -15.86 -17.95 14.95
CA GLY A 228 -17.23 -17.53 14.60
C GLY A 228 -17.45 -16.02 14.64
N ILE A 229 -16.40 -15.24 14.56
CA ILE A 229 -16.43 -13.76 14.47
C ILE A 229 -16.24 -13.29 13.04
N ASN A 230 -16.51 -12.01 12.75
CA ASN A 230 -16.20 -11.44 11.44
C ASN A 230 -14.69 -11.22 11.27
N ARG A 231 -14.23 -11.15 10.01
CA ARG A 231 -12.81 -11.09 9.68
C ARG A 231 -12.16 -9.80 10.14
N LEU A 232 -12.82 -8.66 10.02
CA LEU A 232 -12.27 -7.39 10.46
C LEU A 232 -12.01 -7.40 11.97
N LEU A 233 -12.96 -7.93 12.78
CA LEU A 233 -12.78 -8.09 14.22
C LEU A 233 -11.67 -9.10 14.54
N GLY A 234 -11.60 -10.23 13.82
CA GLY A 234 -10.52 -11.21 13.99
C GLY A 234 -9.15 -10.60 13.75
N GLN A 235 -8.98 -9.87 12.65
CA GLN A 235 -7.75 -9.15 12.36
C GLN A 235 -7.47 -8.02 13.37
N ALA A 236 -8.50 -7.36 13.92
CA ALA A 236 -8.32 -6.37 14.98
C ALA A 236 -7.72 -6.99 16.25
N LEU A 237 -8.24 -8.15 16.68
CA LEU A 237 -7.81 -8.86 17.88
C LEU A 237 -6.50 -9.64 17.71
N TRP A 238 -6.10 -9.95 16.46
CA TRP A 238 -4.88 -10.69 16.18
C TRP A 238 -3.63 -9.95 16.68
N LYS A 239 -2.79 -10.68 17.40
CA LYS A 239 -1.48 -10.23 17.85
C LYS A 239 -0.39 -10.99 17.08
N PRO A 240 0.39 -10.32 16.22
CA PRO A 240 1.47 -10.95 15.47
C PRO A 240 2.47 -11.65 16.39
N THR A 241 2.89 -12.87 16.02
CA THR A 241 3.91 -13.61 16.74
C THR A 241 5.08 -13.99 15.83
N TRP A 242 6.30 -13.82 16.31
CA TRP A 242 7.53 -14.23 15.64
C TRP A 242 8.54 -14.73 16.67
N GLU A 243 9.10 -15.92 16.45
CA GLU A 243 10.11 -16.55 17.35
C GLU A 243 9.69 -16.56 18.82
N GLY A 244 8.42 -16.87 19.08
CA GLY A 244 7.85 -16.95 20.43
C GLY A 244 7.57 -15.62 21.11
N LYS A 245 7.86 -14.48 20.46
CA LYS A 245 7.54 -13.14 20.94
C LYS A 245 6.27 -12.62 20.26
N THR A 246 5.45 -11.91 21.01
CA THR A 246 4.26 -11.20 20.53
C THR A 246 4.60 -9.74 20.28
N TYR A 247 4.02 -9.17 19.21
CA TYR A 247 4.28 -7.80 18.78
C TYR A 247 2.99 -7.04 18.58
N ARG A 248 3.09 -5.71 18.60
CA ARG A 248 1.99 -4.81 18.23
C ARG A 248 2.09 -4.44 16.75
N LYS A 249 1.01 -4.73 15.98
CA LYS A 249 0.89 -4.28 14.59
C LYS A 249 0.56 -2.81 14.46
N GLY A 250 0.77 -2.23 13.27
CA GLY A 250 0.44 -0.83 12.96
C GLY A 250 -1.06 -0.54 12.96
N GLY A 251 -1.85 -1.47 12.43
CA GLY A 251 -3.29 -1.27 12.37
C GLY A 251 -4.03 -2.25 11.45
N LEU A 252 -5.21 -1.84 11.04
CA LEU A 252 -6.07 -2.57 10.12
C LEU A 252 -6.93 -1.60 9.29
N GLY A 253 -7.53 -2.10 8.22
CA GLY A 253 -8.37 -1.32 7.33
C GLY A 253 -9.32 -2.17 6.50
N SER A 254 -9.98 -1.54 5.56
CA SER A 254 -10.89 -2.20 4.62
C SER A 254 -10.81 -1.58 3.23
N TYR A 255 -11.04 -2.39 2.23
CA TYR A 255 -11.22 -2.04 0.84
C TYR A 255 -12.65 -2.44 0.42
N HIS A 256 -13.49 -1.69 -0.06
CA HIS A 256 -13.78 -0.26 -0.10
C HIS A 256 -14.64 0.11 1.11
N ILE A 257 -14.21 0.99 1.96
CA ILE A 257 -14.93 1.34 3.20
C ILE A 257 -16.33 1.91 2.96
N GLU A 258 -16.59 2.52 1.82
CA GLU A 258 -17.88 3.08 1.45
C GLU A 258 -19.01 2.03 1.37
N TYR A 259 -18.70 0.77 1.09
CA TYR A 259 -19.71 -0.31 1.11
C TYR A 259 -20.25 -0.61 2.50
N GLU A 260 -19.54 -0.19 3.54
CA GLU A 260 -19.99 -0.28 4.93
C GLU A 260 -20.80 0.94 5.38
N TYR A 261 -20.76 2.06 4.65
CA TYR A 261 -21.30 3.35 5.11
C TYR A 261 -22.72 3.25 5.65
N TYR A 262 -23.61 2.55 4.96
CA TYR A 262 -24.99 2.36 5.38
C TYR A 262 -25.47 0.94 5.13
N LEU A 263 -25.16 0.02 6.05
CA LEU A 263 -25.58 -1.36 5.94
C LEU A 263 -27.02 -1.56 6.42
N SER A 264 -27.87 -2.17 5.56
CA SER A 264 -29.24 -2.54 5.90
C SER A 264 -29.28 -3.47 7.13
N GLY A 265 -30.18 -3.18 8.07
CA GLY A 265 -30.33 -3.98 9.30
C GLY A 265 -29.23 -3.78 10.35
N LYS A 266 -28.33 -2.83 10.15
CA LYS A 266 -27.33 -2.43 11.15
C LYS A 266 -27.63 -1.04 11.70
N SER A 267 -27.33 -0.80 12.96
CA SER A 267 -27.48 0.51 13.59
C SER A 267 -26.25 1.37 13.36
N GLY A 268 -26.45 2.61 12.92
CA GLY A 268 -25.39 3.59 12.71
C GLY A 268 -24.57 3.37 11.45
N PHE A 269 -23.62 4.28 11.24
CA PHE A 269 -22.67 4.26 10.12
C PHE A 269 -21.41 3.52 10.52
N TYR A 270 -20.82 2.75 9.60
CA TYR A 270 -19.58 2.01 9.79
C TYR A 270 -19.58 1.08 11.02
N PRO A 271 -20.57 0.17 11.17
CA PRO A 271 -20.72 -0.62 12.39
C PRO A 271 -19.52 -1.55 12.66
N TRP A 272 -18.99 -2.19 11.63
CA TRP A 272 -17.85 -3.11 11.75
C TRP A 272 -16.53 -2.37 12.01
N THR A 273 -16.28 -1.28 11.29
CA THR A 273 -15.11 -0.43 11.51
C THR A 273 -15.09 0.12 12.93
N ARG A 274 -16.24 0.60 13.46
CA ARG A 274 -16.35 1.05 14.85
C ARG A 274 -16.09 -0.07 15.86
N GLN A 275 -16.60 -1.28 15.59
CA GLN A 275 -16.33 -2.45 16.42
C GLN A 275 -14.85 -2.78 16.48
N ALA A 276 -14.18 -2.78 15.33
CA ALA A 276 -12.76 -3.08 15.22
C ALA A 276 -11.89 -2.02 15.91
N ILE A 277 -12.20 -0.72 15.74
CA ILE A 277 -11.52 0.37 16.45
C ILE A 277 -11.62 0.17 17.97
N ASN A 278 -12.81 -0.12 18.47
CA ASN A 278 -13.02 -0.37 19.91
C ASN A 278 -12.23 -1.60 20.41
N ALA A 279 -12.11 -2.64 19.60
CA ALA A 279 -11.36 -3.84 19.95
C ALA A 279 -9.85 -3.56 20.05
N VAL A 280 -9.29 -2.79 19.09
CA VAL A 280 -7.87 -2.39 19.12
C VAL A 280 -7.57 -1.56 20.36
N HIS A 281 -8.38 -0.54 20.66
CA HIS A 281 -8.13 0.34 21.83
C HIS A 281 -8.30 -0.37 23.17
N ARG A 282 -9.19 -1.35 23.30
CA ARG A 282 -9.33 -2.13 24.53
C ARG A 282 -8.12 -3.03 24.75
N SER A 283 -7.64 -3.68 23.72
CA SER A 283 -6.46 -4.55 23.83
C SER A 283 -5.18 -3.77 24.17
N GLU A 284 -5.10 -2.50 23.81
CA GLU A 284 -4.00 -1.61 24.14
C GLU A 284 -4.03 -1.20 25.63
N ASN A 285 -5.22 -0.87 26.17
CA ASN A 285 -5.36 -0.46 27.56
C ASN A 285 -5.16 -1.62 28.56
N GLU A 286 -5.39 -2.86 28.16
CA GLU A 286 -5.12 -4.04 29.02
C GLU A 286 -3.63 -4.38 29.14
N GLU A 287 -2.79 -3.92 28.20
CA GLU A 287 -1.32 -4.12 28.27
C GLU A 287 -0.61 -3.06 29.11
N GLU A 288 -1.25 -1.91 29.38
CA GLU A 288 -0.67 -0.83 30.20
C GLU A 288 -0.91 -0.99 31.72
N VAL A 289 -1.70 -1.98 32.15
CA VAL A 289 -1.89 -2.27 33.58
C VAL A 289 -0.78 -3.24 34.02
N PRO A 290 0.23 -2.80 34.80
CA PRO A 290 1.18 -3.73 35.42
C PRO A 290 0.41 -4.69 36.31
N ASN A 291 0.68 -5.99 36.17
CA ASN A 291 0.26 -6.97 37.18
C ASN A 291 0.95 -6.61 38.48
N GLU A 292 0.24 -6.01 39.43
CA GLU A 292 0.65 -5.89 40.83
C GLU A 292 0.64 -7.26 41.53
#